data_c280ce93e74e0b1aef62cb46efbc0a7b
#
_entry.id   c280ce93e74e0b1aef62cb46efbc0a7b
#
_cell.length_a   1.000
_cell.length_b   1.000
_cell.length_c   1.000
_cell.angle_alpha   90.00
_cell.angle_beta   90.00
_cell.angle_gamma   90.00
#
_symmetry.space_group_name_H-M   'P 1'
#
loop_
_entity.id
_entity.type
_entity.pdbx_description
1 polymer ?
#
loop_
_entity_poly.entity_id
_entity_poly.type
_entity_poly.pdbx_seq_one_letter_code
_entity_poly.pdbx_strand_id
1 'polypeptide(L)'
;SLFAALCVGAGAIALFAANWASLSRPLRVVLSLTPLVLSQAALFFACWRRPASTVWRECSALLVTLSVGAAIGLIAQTYHVEENLPAFLRVWLLLTLPLVYVARSWAVAFFAAFLAHVFGSHSGYALSTSALGEWEYLGYVAAFLPWLLWQRQRQQSYGAQAGVWRTFAALHSV
;
A
#
# COMPACT_ATOMS: atom_id res chain seq x y z
N SER A 1 7.78 -2.09 -26.78
CA SER A 1 7.25 -0.77 -26.44
C SER A 1 6.27 -0.88 -25.26
N LEU A 2 6.07 0.19 -24.51
CA LEU A 2 5.16 0.24 -23.36
C LEU A 2 3.73 -0.17 -23.76
N PHE A 3 3.28 0.26 -24.93
CA PHE A 3 1.98 -0.08 -25.49
C PHE A 3 1.80 -1.59 -25.68
N ALA A 4 2.80 -2.28 -26.22
CA ALA A 4 2.75 -3.73 -26.40
C ALA A 4 2.64 -4.47 -25.04
N ALA A 5 3.38 -4.02 -24.03
CA ALA A 5 3.30 -4.59 -22.68
C ALA A 5 1.91 -4.38 -22.06
N LEU A 6 1.31 -3.21 -22.25
CA LEU A 6 -0.07 -2.93 -21.80
C LEU A 6 -1.09 -3.82 -22.52
N CYS A 7 -0.97 -4.00 -23.85
CA CYS A 7 -1.87 -4.87 -24.60
C CYS A 7 -1.76 -6.34 -24.17
N VAL A 8 -0.54 -6.84 -23.97
CA VAL A 8 -0.32 -8.21 -23.47
C VAL A 8 -0.88 -8.38 -22.07
N GLY A 9 -0.63 -7.42 -21.18
CA GLY A 9 -1.17 -7.43 -19.82
C GLY A 9 -2.70 -7.41 -19.79
N ALA A 10 -3.32 -6.51 -20.57
CA ALA A 10 -4.78 -6.42 -20.67
C ALA A 10 -5.39 -7.70 -21.27
N GLY A 11 -4.75 -8.29 -22.31
CA GLY A 11 -5.17 -9.55 -22.90
C GLY A 11 -5.10 -10.72 -21.92
N ALA A 12 -4.03 -10.81 -21.13
CA ALA A 12 -3.90 -11.82 -20.10
C ALA A 12 -5.00 -11.69 -19.02
N ILE A 13 -5.26 -10.46 -18.56
CA ILE A 13 -6.32 -10.18 -17.59
C ILE A 13 -7.69 -10.58 -18.18
N ALA A 14 -7.97 -10.22 -19.43
CA ALA A 14 -9.23 -10.56 -20.09
C ALA A 14 -9.42 -12.07 -20.24
N LEU A 15 -8.38 -12.82 -20.58
CA LEU A 15 -8.43 -14.29 -20.66
C LEU A 15 -8.70 -14.92 -19.29
N PHE A 16 -8.07 -14.44 -18.23
CA PHE A 16 -8.35 -14.90 -16.88
C PHE A 16 -9.77 -14.57 -16.45
N ALA A 17 -10.24 -13.36 -16.71
CA ALA A 17 -11.60 -12.94 -16.38
C ALA A 17 -12.66 -13.79 -17.12
N ALA A 18 -12.46 -14.06 -18.42
CA ALA A 18 -13.37 -14.87 -19.22
C ALA A 18 -13.48 -16.33 -18.72
N ASN A 19 -12.40 -16.89 -18.21
CA ASN A 19 -12.36 -18.27 -17.74
C ASN A 19 -12.55 -18.42 -16.22
N TRP A 20 -12.75 -17.29 -15.49
CA TRP A 20 -12.83 -17.30 -14.04
C TRP A 20 -13.93 -18.23 -13.50
N ALA A 21 -15.09 -18.23 -14.13
CA ALA A 21 -16.23 -19.04 -13.72
C ALA A 21 -16.01 -20.56 -13.89
N SER A 22 -15.15 -20.97 -14.83
CA SER A 22 -14.84 -22.38 -15.08
C SER A 22 -13.80 -22.97 -14.13
N LEU A 23 -13.05 -22.11 -13.40
CA LEU A 23 -12.02 -22.56 -12.47
C LEU A 23 -12.61 -23.11 -11.17
N SER A 24 -11.98 -24.15 -10.61
CA SER A 24 -12.34 -24.66 -9.30
C SER A 24 -12.08 -23.63 -8.19
N ARG A 25 -12.89 -23.65 -7.11
CA ARG A 25 -12.73 -22.71 -5.99
C ARG A 25 -11.31 -22.64 -5.43
N PRO A 26 -10.61 -23.77 -5.14
CA PRO A 26 -9.26 -23.70 -4.62
C PRO A 26 -8.28 -23.05 -5.62
N LEU A 27 -8.45 -23.28 -6.92
CA LEU A 27 -7.59 -22.68 -7.94
C LEU A 27 -7.80 -21.15 -8.01
N ARG A 28 -9.04 -20.66 -7.88
CA ARG A 28 -9.33 -19.23 -7.81
C ARG A 28 -8.63 -18.57 -6.61
N VAL A 29 -8.63 -19.23 -5.43
CA VAL A 29 -7.94 -18.73 -4.24
C VAL A 29 -6.43 -18.66 -4.46
N VAL A 30 -5.82 -19.72 -5.02
CA VAL A 30 -4.38 -19.72 -5.33
C VAL A 30 -4.03 -18.60 -6.30
N LEU A 31 -4.80 -18.43 -7.37
CA LEU A 31 -4.57 -17.35 -8.34
C LEU A 31 -4.76 -15.95 -7.73
N SER A 32 -5.72 -15.79 -6.81
CA SER A 32 -5.94 -14.52 -6.10
C SER A 32 -4.77 -14.14 -5.19
N LEU A 33 -4.10 -15.14 -4.59
CA LEU A 33 -2.96 -14.92 -3.70
C LEU A 33 -1.62 -14.83 -4.44
N THR A 34 -1.54 -15.31 -5.68
CA THR A 34 -0.30 -15.30 -6.46
C THR A 34 0.30 -13.90 -6.64
N PRO A 35 -0.45 -12.85 -7.03
CA PRO A 35 0.08 -11.49 -7.13
C PRO A 35 0.60 -10.97 -5.78
N LEU A 36 -0.05 -11.33 -4.68
CA LEU A 36 0.37 -10.94 -3.34
C LEU A 36 1.72 -11.57 -2.98
N VAL A 37 1.91 -12.87 -3.21
CA VAL A 37 3.17 -13.56 -2.94
C VAL A 37 4.30 -13.01 -3.82
N LEU A 38 4.03 -12.80 -5.11
CA LEU A 38 5.01 -12.26 -6.05
C LEU A 38 5.44 -10.83 -5.68
N SER A 39 4.49 -9.97 -5.30
CA SER A 39 4.79 -8.59 -4.89
C SER A 39 5.55 -8.54 -3.56
N GLN A 40 5.26 -9.43 -2.61
CA GLN A 40 6.03 -9.56 -1.37
C GLN A 40 7.47 -10.03 -1.65
N ALA A 41 7.65 -11.01 -2.54
CA ALA A 41 8.97 -11.45 -2.96
C ALA A 41 9.75 -10.32 -3.65
N ALA A 42 9.08 -9.52 -4.49
CA ALA A 42 9.68 -8.35 -5.13
C ALA A 42 10.10 -7.27 -4.11
N LEU A 43 9.27 -7.00 -3.10
CA LEU A 43 9.60 -6.07 -2.01
C LEU A 43 10.79 -6.58 -1.20
N PHE A 44 10.80 -7.87 -0.84
CA PHE A 44 11.92 -8.48 -0.14
C PHE A 44 13.21 -8.36 -0.95
N PHE A 45 13.17 -8.68 -2.25
CA PHE A 45 14.31 -8.54 -3.16
C PHE A 45 14.77 -7.08 -3.24
N ALA A 46 13.85 -6.12 -3.35
CA ALA A 46 14.17 -4.69 -3.39
C ALA A 46 14.90 -4.24 -2.11
N CYS A 47 14.41 -4.65 -0.94
CA CYS A 47 15.02 -4.30 0.34
C CYS A 47 16.40 -4.95 0.55
N TRP A 48 16.57 -6.18 0.08
CA TRP A 48 17.81 -6.93 0.31
C TRP A 48 18.89 -6.62 -0.74
N ARG A 49 18.54 -6.68 -2.04
CA ARG A 49 19.52 -6.56 -3.13
C ARG A 49 19.71 -5.14 -3.64
N ARG A 50 18.73 -4.27 -3.41
CA ARG A 50 18.75 -2.88 -3.90
C ARG A 50 18.35 -1.86 -2.81
N PRO A 51 18.99 -1.88 -1.62
CA PRO A 51 18.58 -1.04 -0.48
C PRO A 51 18.70 0.46 -0.79
N ALA A 52 19.61 0.86 -1.67
CA ALA A 52 19.80 2.25 -2.08
C ALA A 52 18.76 2.75 -3.09
N SER A 53 18.00 1.85 -3.73
CA SER A 53 17.02 2.25 -4.75
C SER A 53 15.65 2.51 -4.13
N THR A 54 15.33 3.79 -3.94
CA THR A 54 14.02 4.23 -3.46
C THR A 54 12.91 3.80 -4.42
N VAL A 55 13.14 3.90 -5.73
CA VAL A 55 12.13 3.57 -6.75
C VAL A 55 11.70 2.11 -6.65
N TRP A 56 12.64 1.17 -6.56
CA TRP A 56 12.32 -0.26 -6.42
C TRP A 56 11.52 -0.55 -5.16
N ARG A 57 11.88 0.08 -4.05
CA ARG A 57 11.18 -0.09 -2.77
C ARG A 57 9.77 0.49 -2.83
N GLU A 58 9.61 1.71 -3.33
CA GLU A 58 8.30 2.37 -3.45
C GLU A 58 7.36 1.60 -4.37
N CYS A 59 7.81 1.21 -5.57
CA CYS A 59 7.00 0.48 -6.53
C CYS A 59 6.59 -0.90 -6.00
N SER A 60 7.53 -1.67 -5.42
CA SER A 60 7.21 -3.00 -4.89
C SER A 60 6.30 -2.93 -3.67
N ALA A 61 6.48 -1.95 -2.78
CA ALA A 61 5.61 -1.74 -1.63
C ALA A 61 4.18 -1.36 -2.05
N LEU A 62 4.04 -0.49 -3.05
CA LEU A 62 2.74 -0.15 -3.61
C LEU A 62 2.07 -1.36 -4.29
N LEU A 63 2.83 -2.18 -5.01
CA LEU A 63 2.33 -3.43 -5.59
C LEU A 63 1.81 -4.39 -4.52
N VAL A 64 2.50 -4.55 -3.38
CA VAL A 64 1.99 -5.35 -2.25
C VAL A 64 0.66 -4.79 -1.77
N THR A 65 0.56 -3.49 -1.55
CA THR A 65 -0.66 -2.82 -1.09
C THR A 65 -1.84 -3.07 -2.03
N LEU A 66 -1.64 -2.91 -3.34
CA LEU A 66 -2.68 -3.15 -4.35
C LEU A 66 -3.05 -4.65 -4.43
N SER A 67 -2.06 -5.53 -4.32
CA SER A 67 -2.28 -6.98 -4.34
C SER A 67 -3.08 -7.47 -3.13
N VAL A 68 -2.93 -6.83 -1.96
CA VAL A 68 -3.77 -7.10 -0.77
C VAL A 68 -5.23 -6.81 -1.10
N GLY A 69 -5.55 -5.63 -1.61
CA GLY A 69 -6.92 -5.27 -1.97
C GLY A 69 -7.51 -6.20 -3.04
N ALA A 70 -6.73 -6.50 -4.07
CA ALA A 70 -7.14 -7.44 -5.12
C ALA A 70 -7.41 -8.85 -4.56
N ALA A 71 -6.56 -9.37 -3.67
CA ALA A 71 -6.74 -10.67 -3.05
C ALA A 71 -8.03 -10.72 -2.21
N ILE A 72 -8.29 -9.69 -1.38
CA ILE A 72 -9.52 -9.61 -0.57
C ILE A 72 -10.75 -9.61 -1.49
N GLY A 73 -10.77 -8.76 -2.53
CA GLY A 73 -11.90 -8.65 -3.46
C GLY A 73 -12.15 -9.96 -4.23
N LEU A 74 -11.11 -10.60 -4.77
CA LEU A 74 -11.24 -11.85 -5.52
C LEU A 74 -11.66 -13.03 -4.64
N ILE A 75 -11.19 -13.08 -3.38
CA ILE A 75 -11.62 -14.10 -2.42
C ILE A 75 -13.08 -13.88 -2.03
N ALA A 76 -13.48 -12.63 -1.71
CA ALA A 76 -14.86 -12.30 -1.41
C ALA A 76 -15.80 -12.68 -2.55
N GLN A 77 -15.42 -12.39 -3.81
CA GLN A 77 -16.15 -12.79 -5.01
C GLN A 77 -16.24 -14.32 -5.16
N THR A 78 -15.17 -15.06 -4.84
CA THR A 78 -15.12 -16.52 -4.95
C THR A 78 -16.08 -17.20 -3.97
N TYR A 79 -16.23 -16.62 -2.78
CA TYR A 79 -17.08 -17.17 -1.71
C TYR A 79 -18.45 -16.49 -1.61
N HIS A 80 -18.79 -15.59 -2.54
CA HIS A 80 -20.06 -14.84 -2.57
C HIS A 80 -20.35 -14.15 -1.23
N VAL A 81 -19.30 -13.55 -0.64
CA VAL A 81 -19.44 -12.73 0.57
C VAL A 81 -20.23 -11.48 0.21
N GLU A 82 -21.21 -11.12 1.04
CA GLU A 82 -21.99 -9.90 0.83
C GLU A 82 -21.09 -8.68 0.65
N GLU A 83 -21.43 -7.83 -0.33
CA GLU A 83 -20.69 -6.63 -0.65
C GLU A 83 -20.85 -5.61 0.49
N ASN A 84 -19.83 -5.52 1.34
CA ASN A 84 -19.74 -4.54 2.41
C ASN A 84 -18.48 -3.70 2.18
N LEU A 85 -18.63 -2.61 1.43
CA LEU A 85 -17.53 -1.72 1.10
C LEU A 85 -16.79 -1.17 2.34
N PRO A 86 -17.46 -0.70 3.41
CA PRO A 86 -16.78 -0.30 4.64
C PRO A 86 -15.94 -1.41 5.27
N ALA A 87 -16.45 -2.64 5.35
CA ALA A 87 -15.69 -3.77 5.89
C ALA A 87 -14.47 -4.11 5.02
N PHE A 88 -14.63 -4.10 3.71
CA PHE A 88 -13.54 -4.29 2.75
C PHE A 88 -12.43 -3.24 2.93
N LEU A 89 -12.80 -1.96 2.96
CA LEU A 89 -11.84 -0.85 3.13
C LEU A 89 -11.14 -0.92 4.49
N ARG A 90 -11.86 -1.29 5.55
CA ARG A 90 -11.29 -1.46 6.89
C ARG A 90 -10.21 -2.53 6.91
N VAL A 91 -10.48 -3.73 6.39
CA VAL A 91 -9.51 -4.82 6.35
C VAL A 91 -8.31 -4.46 5.48
N TRP A 92 -8.55 -3.86 4.31
CA TRP A 92 -7.48 -3.42 3.42
C TRP A 92 -6.58 -2.39 4.09
N LEU A 93 -7.16 -1.39 4.74
CA LEU A 93 -6.41 -0.35 5.45
C LEU A 93 -5.60 -0.93 6.61
N LEU A 94 -6.20 -1.81 7.43
CA LEU A 94 -5.52 -2.47 8.55
C LEU A 94 -4.31 -3.29 8.10
N LEU A 95 -4.40 -3.99 6.96
CA LEU A 95 -3.29 -4.75 6.41
C LEU A 95 -2.23 -3.86 5.73
N THR A 96 -2.62 -2.68 5.25
CA THR A 96 -1.71 -1.72 4.62
C THR A 96 -0.91 -0.90 5.65
N LEU A 97 -1.50 -0.58 6.81
CA LEU A 97 -0.85 0.24 7.83
C LEU A 97 0.53 -0.27 8.27
N PRO A 98 0.72 -1.56 8.63
CA PRO A 98 2.03 -2.08 8.98
C PRO A 98 3.07 -1.90 7.86
N LEU A 99 2.63 -1.99 6.61
CA LEU A 99 3.50 -1.88 5.45
C LEU A 99 4.09 -0.47 5.29
N VAL A 100 3.36 0.59 5.72
CA VAL A 100 3.87 1.97 5.76
C VAL A 100 5.16 2.04 6.57
N TYR A 101 5.19 1.37 7.72
CA TYR A 101 6.33 1.39 8.64
C TYR A 101 7.45 0.45 8.18
N VAL A 102 7.12 -0.76 7.75
CA VAL A 102 8.09 -1.78 7.34
C VAL A 102 8.81 -1.38 6.05
N ALA A 103 8.07 -0.99 5.02
CA ALA A 103 8.64 -0.58 3.74
C ALA A 103 9.18 0.85 3.76
N ARG A 104 8.79 1.66 4.74
CA ARG A 104 9.16 3.09 4.83
C ARG A 104 8.86 3.84 3.53
N SER A 105 7.70 3.57 2.97
CA SER A 105 7.28 4.01 1.63
C SER A 105 6.30 5.18 1.72
N TRP A 106 6.62 6.26 1.02
CA TRP A 106 5.71 7.39 0.85
C TRP A 106 4.50 7.04 0.00
N ALA A 107 4.70 6.22 -1.04
CA ALA A 107 3.61 5.80 -1.91
C ALA A 107 2.56 5.00 -1.14
N VAL A 108 3.00 4.08 -0.26
CA VAL A 108 2.09 3.30 0.60
C VAL A 108 1.40 4.21 1.62
N ALA A 109 2.12 5.17 2.23
CA ALA A 109 1.54 6.12 3.17
C ALA A 109 0.45 6.98 2.51
N PHE A 110 0.71 7.52 1.33
CA PHE A 110 -0.29 8.26 0.55
C PHE A 110 -1.50 7.41 0.21
N PHE A 111 -1.28 6.17 -0.24
CA PHE A 111 -2.36 5.27 -0.58
C PHE A 111 -3.20 4.87 0.64
N ALA A 112 -2.56 4.61 1.78
CA ALA A 112 -3.26 4.32 3.03
C ALA A 112 -4.05 5.52 3.54
N ALA A 113 -3.53 6.75 3.40
CA ALA A 113 -4.28 7.97 3.71
C ALA A 113 -5.50 8.15 2.79
N PHE A 114 -5.35 7.83 1.50
CA PHE A 114 -6.47 7.80 0.55
C PHE A 114 -7.54 6.78 0.97
N LEU A 115 -7.13 5.55 1.31
CA LEU A 115 -8.07 4.52 1.80
C LEU A 115 -8.78 4.96 3.07
N ALA A 116 -8.06 5.58 4.02
CA ALA A 116 -8.66 6.10 5.25
C ALA A 116 -9.70 7.19 4.95
N HIS A 117 -9.41 8.08 3.99
CA HIS A 117 -10.35 9.11 3.57
C HIS A 117 -11.59 8.51 2.90
N VAL A 118 -11.42 7.55 1.99
CA VAL A 118 -12.54 6.84 1.35
C VAL A 118 -13.37 6.08 2.39
N PHE A 119 -12.71 5.41 3.34
CA PHE A 119 -13.40 4.75 4.45
C PHE A 119 -14.22 5.74 5.28
N GLY A 120 -13.63 6.87 5.67
CA GLY A 120 -14.30 7.91 6.46
C GLY A 120 -15.52 8.48 5.75
N SER A 121 -15.42 8.77 4.44
CA SER A 121 -16.52 9.31 3.65
C SER A 121 -17.69 8.32 3.49
N HIS A 122 -17.42 7.02 3.35
CA HIS A 122 -18.46 5.99 3.25
C HIS A 122 -19.06 5.61 4.61
N SER A 123 -18.24 5.59 5.66
CA SER A 123 -18.69 5.30 7.02
C SER A 123 -19.56 6.42 7.58
N GLY A 124 -19.23 7.68 7.30
CA GLY A 124 -20.00 8.84 7.75
C GLY A 124 -21.42 8.90 7.17
N TYR A 125 -21.62 8.44 5.93
CA TYR A 125 -22.94 8.38 5.30
C TYR A 125 -23.78 7.17 5.76
N ALA A 126 -23.15 6.05 6.06
CA ALA A 126 -23.85 4.82 6.49
C ALA A 126 -24.08 4.77 8.01
N LEU A 127 -23.34 5.52 8.80
CA LEU A 127 -23.29 5.45 10.26
C LEU A 127 -23.85 6.70 10.95
N SER A 128 -24.85 7.36 10.37
CA SER A 128 -25.59 8.42 11.07
C SER A 128 -26.20 7.95 12.42
N THR A 129 -25.95 6.71 12.82
CA THR A 129 -26.42 6.07 14.04
C THR A 129 -25.35 5.53 14.99
N SER A 130 -24.04 5.57 14.65
CA SER A 130 -23.01 5.11 15.59
C SER A 130 -21.76 5.99 15.57
N ALA A 131 -21.46 6.60 16.73
CA ALA A 131 -20.24 7.38 16.99
C ALA A 131 -18.93 6.58 16.77
N LEU A 132 -18.99 5.26 16.63
CA LEU A 132 -17.83 4.37 16.48
C LEU A 132 -17.04 4.61 15.18
N GLY A 133 -17.71 4.96 14.07
CA GLY A 133 -17.05 5.18 12.78
C GLY A 133 -16.16 6.42 12.75
N GLU A 134 -16.54 7.48 13.48
CA GLU A 134 -15.73 8.69 13.59
C GLU A 134 -14.45 8.45 14.39
N TRP A 135 -14.53 7.69 15.47
CA TRP A 135 -13.37 7.32 16.30
C TRP A 135 -12.42 6.39 15.56
N GLU A 136 -12.94 5.45 14.77
CA GLU A 136 -12.10 4.61 13.92
C GLU A 136 -11.31 5.44 12.90
N TYR A 137 -11.96 6.37 12.21
CA TYR A 137 -11.30 7.27 11.26
C TYR A 137 -10.20 8.08 11.94
N LEU A 138 -10.49 8.69 13.10
CA LEU A 138 -9.49 9.41 13.88
C LEU A 138 -8.35 8.50 14.34
N GLY A 139 -8.63 7.25 14.70
CA GLY A 139 -7.62 6.24 15.02
C GLY A 139 -6.68 5.97 13.84
N TYR A 140 -7.21 5.83 12.63
CA TYR A 140 -6.38 5.63 11.43
C TYR A 140 -5.52 6.86 11.12
N VAL A 141 -6.10 8.07 11.22
CA VAL A 141 -5.33 9.32 11.05
C VAL A 141 -4.24 9.43 12.11
N ALA A 142 -4.56 9.13 13.38
CA ALA A 142 -3.58 9.13 14.46
C ALA A 142 -2.46 8.11 14.26
N ALA A 143 -2.73 6.96 13.62
CA ALA A 143 -1.71 5.97 13.30
C ALA A 143 -0.63 6.47 12.32
N PHE A 144 -0.91 7.53 11.52
CA PHE A 144 0.10 8.15 10.65
C PHE A 144 1.00 9.15 11.39
N LEU A 145 0.58 9.68 12.54
CA LEU A 145 1.33 10.70 13.28
C LEU A 145 2.75 10.24 13.66
N PRO A 146 2.97 9.02 14.23
CA PRO A 146 4.31 8.57 14.58
C PRO A 146 5.23 8.48 13.36
N TRP A 147 4.68 8.05 12.21
CA TRP A 147 5.44 7.96 10.96
C TRP A 147 5.83 9.34 10.44
N LEU A 148 4.91 10.31 10.45
CA LEU A 148 5.19 11.70 10.05
C LEU A 148 6.23 12.35 10.97
N LEU A 149 6.11 12.17 12.28
CA LEU A 149 7.07 12.70 13.26
C LEU A 149 8.47 12.08 13.06
N TRP A 150 8.54 10.78 12.82
CA TRP A 150 9.79 10.10 12.57
C TRP A 150 10.46 10.57 11.26
N GLN A 151 9.68 10.82 10.20
CA GLN A 151 10.19 11.39 8.95
C GLN A 151 10.72 12.81 9.16
N ARG A 152 9.98 13.63 9.91
CA ARG A 152 10.39 15.00 10.22
C ARG A 152 11.72 15.02 11.01
N GLN A 153 11.88 14.17 12.00
CA GLN A 153 13.11 14.04 12.78
C GLN A 153 14.30 13.64 11.89
N ARG A 154 14.11 12.70 10.96
CA ARG A 154 15.14 12.32 10.00
C ARG A 154 15.56 13.48 9.09
N GLN A 155 14.61 14.24 8.56
CA GLN A 155 14.94 15.41 7.72
C GLN A 155 15.73 16.45 8.51
N GLN A 156 15.39 16.68 9.75
CA GLN A 156 16.12 17.61 10.62
C GLN A 156 17.54 17.13 10.90
N SER A 157 17.76 15.86 11.16
CA SER A 157 19.10 15.29 11.37
C SER A 157 19.98 15.36 10.12
N TYR A 158 19.42 15.12 8.94
CA TYR A 158 20.16 15.31 7.66
C TYR A 158 20.48 16.78 7.38
N GLY A 159 19.55 17.70 7.68
CA GLY A 159 19.78 19.15 7.57
C GLY A 159 20.88 19.66 8.52
N ALA A 160 20.89 19.17 9.75
CA ALA A 160 21.93 19.50 10.73
C ALA A 160 23.30 18.97 10.31
N GLN A 161 23.39 17.71 9.84
CA GLN A 161 24.64 17.15 9.31
C GLN A 161 25.14 17.90 8.06
N ALA A 162 24.26 18.25 7.13
CA ALA A 162 24.63 19.05 5.96
C ALA A 162 25.14 20.45 6.35
N GLY A 163 24.58 21.05 7.40
CA GLY A 163 25.08 22.31 7.98
C GLY A 163 26.51 22.17 8.52
N VAL A 164 26.79 21.12 9.27
CA VAL A 164 28.14 20.83 9.80
C VAL A 164 29.17 20.63 8.69
N TRP A 165 28.83 19.91 7.63
CA TRP A 165 29.73 19.71 6.48
C TRP A 165 29.97 20.99 5.69
N ARG A 166 28.99 21.88 5.57
CA ARG A 166 29.13 23.20 4.93
C ARG A 166 30.06 24.13 5.73
N THR A 167 29.91 24.15 7.07
CA THR A 167 30.81 24.93 7.92
C THR A 167 32.24 24.37 7.90
N PHE A 168 32.40 23.05 7.88
CA PHE A 168 33.72 22.41 7.76
C PHE A 168 34.40 22.72 6.42
N ALA A 169 33.66 22.66 5.32
CA ALA A 169 34.18 23.04 3.99
C ALA A 169 34.58 24.51 3.90
N ALA A 170 33.80 25.41 4.52
CA ALA A 170 34.09 26.83 4.55
C ALA A 170 35.37 27.17 5.37
N LEU A 171 35.68 26.40 6.41
CA LEU A 171 36.88 26.57 7.23
C LEU A 171 38.14 26.04 6.55
N HIS A 172 38.05 25.20 5.54
CA HIS A 172 39.20 24.64 4.80
C HIS A 172 39.43 25.32 3.44
N SER A 173 38.63 26.34 3.08
CA SER A 173 38.76 27.12 1.84
C SER A 173 39.48 28.46 2.03
N VAL A 174 40.07 28.67 3.21
CA VAL A 174 40.99 29.79 3.52
C VAL A 174 42.40 29.25 3.65
#